data_ef26cadf873d960515c6472a286bdfb0
#
_entry.id   ef26cadf873d960515c6472a286bdfb0
#
_cell.length_a   1.000
_cell.length_b   1.000
_cell.length_c   1.000
_cell.angle_alpha   90.00
_cell.angle_beta   90.00
_cell.angle_gamma   90.00
#
_symmetry.space_group_name_H-M   'P 1'
#
loop_
_entity.id
_entity.type
_entity.pdbx_description
1 polymer ?
#
loop_
_entity_poly.entity_id
_entity_poly.type
_entity_poly.pdbx_seq_one_letter_code
_entity_poly.pdbx_strand_id
1 'polypeptide(L)'
;MKKSLYKSGAGISLALLPSAALAASQEDILTTLLGQIQMYVLIAFVIIVIAAVYFMRSRDKRHTPLNKIFEEGKAIHSVGPDTLVTECVRLMTANKVGALIIMDGKGLTGIFTERDALNKVLAGGLDPGNTKVSDVMTKDPYCINPTTTVGDAMKLITERRFRHLPIVDNGKVLAVVSSGDLTHWLVQDQIGEVQELVELAARS
;
A
#
# COMPACT_ATOMS: atom_id res chain seq x y z
N MET A 1 69.11 -80.94 -9.64
CA MET A 1 68.02 -81.95 -9.59
C MET A 1 66.88 -81.37 -8.79
N LYS A 2 65.82 -81.09 -9.45
CA LYS A 2 64.40 -81.43 -9.19
C LYS A 2 63.75 -81.12 -7.87
N LYS A 3 62.71 -80.34 -8.03
CA LYS A 3 61.32 -80.45 -7.48
C LYS A 3 61.14 -79.89 -6.05
N SER A 4 60.10 -79.21 -5.75
CA SER A 4 58.72 -79.05 -6.19
C SER A 4 57.92 -78.52 -5.02
N LEU A 5 57.22 -77.45 -5.25
CA LEU A 5 55.76 -77.33 -4.98
C LEU A 5 55.30 -77.52 -3.50
N TYR A 6 54.58 -76.59 -2.90
CA TYR A 6 53.13 -76.44 -3.01
C TYR A 6 52.62 -75.40 -1.98
N LYS A 7 51.95 -74.44 -2.45
CA LYS A 7 50.77 -73.79 -2.02
C LYS A 7 50.21 -74.12 -0.62
N SER A 8 49.96 -73.11 0.13
CA SER A 8 48.77 -73.05 0.96
C SER A 8 48.18 -71.64 0.87
N GLY A 9 47.18 -71.55 0.02
CA GLY A 9 46.34 -70.35 -0.10
C GLY A 9 45.41 -70.23 1.10
N ALA A 10 45.59 -69.23 1.88
CA ALA A 10 44.55 -68.82 2.80
C ALA A 10 43.43 -68.13 2.00
N GLY A 11 42.45 -68.94 1.66
CA GLY A 11 41.21 -68.46 1.07
C GLY A 11 40.52 -67.55 2.08
N ILE A 12 40.51 -66.23 1.80
CA ILE A 12 39.59 -65.31 2.45
C ILE A 12 38.20 -65.71 2.00
N SER A 13 37.51 -66.43 2.88
CA SER A 13 36.08 -66.68 2.71
C SER A 13 35.36 -65.35 2.85
N LEU A 14 35.06 -64.76 1.69
CA LEU A 14 34.15 -63.62 1.64
C LEU A 14 32.77 -64.16 2.06
N ALA A 15 32.44 -64.04 3.33
CA ALA A 15 31.11 -64.38 3.81
C ALA A 15 30.10 -63.54 3.03
N LEU A 16 29.39 -64.22 2.16
CA LEU A 16 28.20 -63.69 1.49
C LEU A 16 27.19 -63.33 2.57
N LEU A 17 27.18 -62.09 2.97
CA LEU A 17 26.03 -61.54 3.66
C LEU A 17 24.81 -61.77 2.76
N PRO A 18 23.70 -62.28 3.30
CA PRO A 18 22.54 -62.56 2.49
C PRO A 18 22.13 -61.28 1.79
N SER A 19 22.03 -61.30 0.48
CA SER A 19 21.65 -60.19 -0.38
C SER A 19 20.36 -59.48 0.08
N ALA A 20 19.48 -60.24 0.72
CA ALA A 20 18.25 -59.76 1.33
C ALA A 20 18.48 -58.80 2.53
N ALA A 21 19.51 -59.03 3.37
CA ALA A 21 19.80 -58.14 4.52
C ALA A 21 20.44 -56.80 4.07
N LEU A 22 21.23 -56.84 2.99
CA LEU A 22 21.80 -55.64 2.38
C LEU A 22 20.73 -54.83 1.64
N ALA A 23 19.79 -55.49 0.98
CA ALA A 23 18.65 -54.84 0.33
C ALA A 23 17.70 -54.20 1.36
N ALA A 24 17.37 -54.90 2.46
CA ALA A 24 16.53 -54.34 3.54
C ALA A 24 17.16 -53.11 4.19
N SER A 25 18.47 -53.09 4.40
CA SER A 25 19.16 -51.91 4.96
C SER A 25 19.19 -50.72 3.99
N GLN A 26 19.22 -50.98 2.67
CA GLN A 26 19.15 -49.91 1.67
C GLN A 26 17.73 -49.33 1.54
N GLU A 27 16.71 -50.16 1.64
CA GLU A 27 15.29 -49.66 1.65
C GLU A 27 14.99 -48.82 2.87
N ASP A 28 15.47 -49.18 4.06
CA ASP A 28 15.30 -48.40 5.28
C ASP A 28 16.00 -47.02 5.22
N ILE A 29 17.20 -46.97 4.65
CA ILE A 29 17.94 -45.74 4.44
C ILE A 29 17.22 -44.85 3.42
N LEU A 30 16.74 -45.43 2.33
CA LEU A 30 16.05 -44.69 1.28
C LEU A 30 14.72 -44.09 1.78
N THR A 31 13.93 -44.85 2.53
CA THR A 31 12.67 -44.37 3.11
C THR A 31 12.91 -43.26 4.12
N THR A 32 13.95 -43.38 4.94
CA THR A 32 14.35 -42.31 5.91
C THR A 32 14.78 -41.04 5.20
N LEU A 33 15.61 -41.15 4.15
CA LEU A 33 16.04 -40.00 3.34
C LEU A 33 14.89 -39.37 2.60
N LEU A 34 13.99 -40.14 2.00
CA LEU A 34 12.79 -39.63 1.35
C LEU A 34 11.88 -38.89 2.36
N GLY A 35 11.69 -39.44 3.55
CA GLY A 35 10.94 -38.78 4.63
C GLY A 35 11.56 -37.46 5.06
N GLN A 36 12.89 -37.37 5.19
CA GLN A 36 13.58 -36.11 5.51
C GLN A 36 13.45 -35.09 4.37
N ILE A 37 13.63 -35.51 3.11
CA ILE A 37 13.45 -34.62 1.95
C ILE A 37 12.03 -34.08 1.91
N GLN A 38 11.03 -34.93 2.12
CA GLN A 38 9.62 -34.53 2.13
C GLN A 38 9.32 -33.53 3.24
N MET A 39 9.91 -33.70 4.42
CA MET A 39 9.80 -32.77 5.52
C MET A 39 10.43 -31.40 5.18
N TYR A 40 11.63 -31.38 4.59
CA TYR A 40 12.27 -30.12 4.17
C TYR A 40 11.50 -29.41 3.08
N VAL A 41 10.94 -30.14 2.12
CA VAL A 41 10.08 -29.58 1.07
C VAL A 41 8.82 -28.94 1.68
N LEU A 42 8.21 -29.61 2.65
CA LEU A 42 7.02 -29.09 3.34
C LEU A 42 7.35 -27.82 4.14
N ILE A 43 8.46 -27.82 4.86
CA ILE A 43 8.94 -26.63 5.60
C ILE A 43 9.23 -25.48 4.64
N ALA A 44 9.94 -25.72 3.54
CA ALA A 44 10.22 -24.73 2.52
C ALA A 44 8.93 -24.17 1.91
N PHE A 45 7.95 -25.00 1.60
CA PHE A 45 6.64 -24.58 1.11
C PHE A 45 5.91 -23.68 2.11
N VAL A 46 5.89 -24.06 3.39
CA VAL A 46 5.27 -23.24 4.46
C VAL A 46 5.96 -21.87 4.59
N ILE A 47 7.30 -21.86 4.54
CA ILE A 47 8.08 -20.62 4.57
C ILE A 47 7.74 -19.72 3.38
N ILE A 48 7.66 -20.31 2.18
CA ILE A 48 7.31 -19.56 0.94
C ILE A 48 5.90 -18.99 1.06
N VAL A 49 4.93 -19.76 1.55
CA VAL A 49 3.55 -19.29 1.74
C VAL A 49 3.49 -18.16 2.76
N ILE A 50 4.18 -18.30 3.91
CA ILE A 50 4.25 -17.25 4.92
C ILE A 50 4.90 -15.99 4.35
N ALA A 51 6.01 -16.13 3.63
CA ALA A 51 6.70 -15.02 2.99
C ALA A 51 5.81 -14.34 1.93
N ALA A 52 5.07 -15.10 1.12
CA ALA A 52 4.14 -14.57 0.14
C ALA A 52 2.98 -13.81 0.79
N VAL A 53 2.39 -14.35 1.86
CA VAL A 53 1.32 -13.69 2.63
C VAL A 53 1.85 -12.42 3.29
N TYR A 54 3.04 -12.48 3.89
CA TYR A 54 3.70 -11.31 4.49
C TYR A 54 3.98 -10.22 3.44
N PHE A 55 4.51 -10.62 2.28
CA PHE A 55 4.81 -9.72 1.17
C PHE A 55 3.55 -9.08 0.58
N MET A 56 2.47 -9.88 0.36
CA MET A 56 1.17 -9.33 -0.08
C MET A 56 0.59 -8.36 0.95
N ARG A 57 0.70 -8.67 2.24
CA ARG A 57 0.17 -7.81 3.31
C ARG A 57 0.98 -6.53 3.49
N SER A 58 2.31 -6.60 3.33
CA SER A 58 3.19 -5.42 3.43
C SER A 58 3.02 -4.45 2.25
N ARG A 59 2.52 -4.93 1.11
CA ARG A 59 2.19 -4.11 -0.06
C ARG A 59 0.79 -3.49 -0.02
N ASP A 60 -0.04 -3.81 0.96
CA ASP A 60 -1.37 -3.22 1.06
C ASP A 60 -1.31 -1.79 1.60
N LYS A 61 -1.00 -0.85 0.71
CA LYS A 61 -0.94 0.58 0.98
C LYS A 61 -2.24 1.16 1.56
N ARG A 62 -3.36 0.45 1.42
CA ARG A 62 -4.65 0.88 1.98
C ARG A 62 -4.63 1.01 3.49
N HIS A 63 -3.79 0.23 4.17
CA HIS A 63 -3.61 0.28 5.63
C HIS A 63 -2.63 1.34 6.11
N THR A 64 -2.01 2.09 5.20
CA THR A 64 -1.08 3.16 5.57
C THR A 64 -1.88 4.35 6.15
N PRO A 65 -1.50 4.86 7.33
CA PRO A 65 -2.13 6.04 7.89
C PRO A 65 -1.75 7.30 7.10
N LEU A 66 -2.67 8.25 7.03
CA LEU A 66 -2.54 9.47 6.22
C LEU A 66 -1.34 10.33 6.61
N ASN A 67 -0.96 10.36 7.90
CA ASN A 67 0.22 11.11 8.35
C ASN A 67 1.55 10.66 7.73
N LYS A 68 1.57 9.51 7.04
CA LYS A 68 2.75 9.03 6.29
C LYS A 68 2.73 9.42 4.82
N ILE A 69 1.62 9.93 4.29
CA ILE A 69 1.46 10.22 2.87
C ILE A 69 1.38 11.70 2.53
N PHE A 70 1.09 12.55 3.49
CA PHE A 70 1.16 13.99 3.30
C PHE A 70 2.39 14.56 4.01
N GLU A 71 3.06 15.48 3.35
CA GLU A 71 4.20 16.18 3.92
C GLU A 71 3.69 17.17 4.98
N GLU A 72 4.20 17.08 6.20
CA GLU A 72 3.96 18.09 7.21
C GLU A 72 4.50 19.44 6.70
N GLY A 73 3.61 20.47 6.70
CA GLY A 73 3.98 21.80 6.22
C GLY A 73 3.57 22.12 4.79
N LYS A 74 2.92 21.19 4.04
CA LYS A 74 2.28 21.56 2.79
C LYS A 74 1.30 22.69 3.03
N ALA A 75 1.38 23.76 2.23
CA ALA A 75 0.56 24.94 2.39
C ALA A 75 -0.94 24.61 2.40
N ILE A 76 -1.62 24.94 3.49
CA ILE A 76 -3.08 24.88 3.59
C ILE A 76 -3.61 26.18 3.06
N HIS A 77 -4.33 26.12 1.95
CA HIS A 77 -4.95 27.31 1.38
C HIS A 77 -6.26 27.57 2.11
N SER A 78 -6.29 28.67 2.84
CA SER A 78 -7.44 29.08 3.63
C SER A 78 -7.81 30.55 3.40
N VAL A 79 -9.09 30.88 3.61
CA VAL A 79 -9.64 32.21 3.53
C VAL A 79 -10.61 32.45 4.68
N GLY A 80 -10.92 33.69 4.93
CA GLY A 80 -11.97 34.09 5.91
C GLY A 80 -13.39 33.90 5.34
N PRO A 81 -14.41 33.81 6.21
CA PRO A 81 -15.81 33.61 5.81
C PRO A 81 -16.39 34.76 4.95
N ASP A 82 -15.85 35.97 5.09
CA ASP A 82 -16.29 37.13 4.33
C ASP A 82 -15.63 37.27 2.95
N THR A 83 -14.71 36.37 2.57
CA THR A 83 -14.04 36.39 1.27
C THR A 83 -15.06 36.17 0.17
N LEU A 84 -14.95 36.93 -0.92
CA LEU A 84 -15.85 36.76 -2.08
C LEU A 84 -15.52 35.50 -2.88
N VAL A 85 -16.55 34.88 -3.44
CA VAL A 85 -16.39 33.67 -4.23
C VAL A 85 -15.42 33.86 -5.39
N THR A 86 -15.43 35.02 -6.07
CA THR A 86 -14.49 35.33 -7.15
C THR A 86 -13.03 35.22 -6.68
N GLU A 87 -12.73 35.71 -5.48
CA GLU A 87 -11.38 35.62 -4.92
C GLU A 87 -11.03 34.17 -4.56
N CYS A 88 -11.97 33.42 -3.96
CA CYS A 88 -11.79 32.00 -3.68
C CYS A 88 -11.43 31.22 -4.95
N VAL A 89 -12.17 31.44 -6.05
CA VAL A 89 -11.91 30.78 -7.34
C VAL A 89 -10.54 31.17 -7.91
N ARG A 90 -10.13 32.45 -7.80
CA ARG A 90 -8.80 32.89 -8.22
C ARG A 90 -7.70 32.19 -7.42
N LEU A 91 -7.85 32.10 -6.11
CA LEU A 91 -6.89 31.41 -5.24
C LEU A 91 -6.80 29.92 -5.56
N MET A 92 -7.93 29.24 -5.78
CA MET A 92 -7.93 27.84 -6.18
C MET A 92 -7.17 27.63 -7.50
N THR A 93 -7.44 28.48 -8.50
CA THR A 93 -6.78 28.41 -9.81
C THR A 93 -5.29 28.70 -9.72
N ALA A 94 -4.90 29.76 -9.02
CA ALA A 94 -3.50 30.17 -8.86
C ALA A 94 -2.65 29.10 -8.16
N ASN A 95 -3.24 28.42 -7.17
CA ASN A 95 -2.56 27.38 -6.39
C ASN A 95 -2.81 25.95 -6.89
N LYS A 96 -3.60 25.80 -7.98
CA LYS A 96 -3.96 24.49 -8.55
C LYS A 96 -4.60 23.54 -7.52
N VAL A 97 -5.48 24.07 -6.69
CA VAL A 97 -6.20 23.30 -5.67
C VAL A 97 -7.70 23.33 -5.92
N GLY A 98 -8.39 22.23 -5.67
CA GLY A 98 -9.83 22.08 -5.89
C GLY A 98 -10.68 22.43 -4.65
N ALA A 99 -10.07 22.90 -3.56
CA ALA A 99 -10.76 23.29 -2.33
C ALA A 99 -9.97 24.32 -1.53
N LEU A 100 -10.71 25.16 -0.79
CA LEU A 100 -10.18 26.07 0.22
C LEU A 100 -10.81 25.78 1.57
N ILE A 101 -10.02 25.89 2.60
CA ILE A 101 -10.47 25.83 3.99
C ILE A 101 -10.97 27.21 4.39
N ILE A 102 -12.14 27.26 5.01
CA ILE A 102 -12.67 28.51 5.56
C ILE A 102 -12.38 28.51 7.05
N MET A 103 -11.65 29.53 7.47
CA MET A 103 -11.22 29.69 8.87
C MET A 103 -11.63 31.04 9.39
N ASP A 104 -12.07 31.08 10.64
CA ASP A 104 -12.23 32.31 11.41
C ASP A 104 -11.27 32.33 12.62
N GLY A 105 -11.41 33.34 13.49
CA GLY A 105 -10.58 33.42 14.70
C GLY A 105 -10.77 32.28 15.71
N LYS A 106 -11.73 31.36 15.47
CA LYS A 106 -12.02 30.19 16.31
C LYS A 106 -11.54 28.87 15.67
N GLY A 107 -11.13 28.89 14.41
CA GLY A 107 -10.62 27.73 13.68
C GLY A 107 -11.39 27.41 12.41
N LEU A 108 -11.47 26.11 12.08
CA LEU A 108 -12.14 25.59 10.89
C LEU A 108 -13.67 25.79 10.98
N THR A 109 -14.24 26.55 10.05
CA THR A 109 -15.68 26.82 9.98
C THR A 109 -16.34 26.24 8.75
N GLY A 110 -15.56 25.95 7.69
CA GLY A 110 -16.12 25.42 6.45
C GLY A 110 -15.08 24.97 5.45
N ILE A 111 -15.57 24.39 4.38
CA ILE A 111 -14.81 24.07 3.17
C ILE A 111 -15.58 24.57 1.95
N PHE A 112 -14.86 25.16 1.00
CA PHE A 112 -15.40 25.58 -0.29
C PHE A 112 -14.66 24.87 -1.41
N THR A 113 -15.39 24.24 -2.32
CA THR A 113 -14.84 23.40 -3.38
C THR A 113 -15.26 23.90 -4.77
N GLU A 114 -14.55 23.45 -5.83
CA GLU A 114 -14.97 23.68 -7.22
C GLU A 114 -16.43 23.25 -7.46
N ARG A 115 -16.86 22.13 -6.83
CA ARG A 115 -18.24 21.65 -6.93
C ARG A 115 -19.24 22.63 -6.32
N ASP A 116 -18.88 23.29 -5.20
CA ASP A 116 -19.74 24.32 -4.61
C ASP A 116 -19.84 25.54 -5.50
N ALA A 117 -18.73 25.95 -6.13
CA ALA A 117 -18.74 27.04 -7.11
C ALA A 117 -19.67 26.74 -8.29
N LEU A 118 -19.63 25.53 -8.84
CA LEU A 118 -20.49 25.13 -9.93
C LEU A 118 -21.95 25.00 -9.51
N ASN A 119 -22.23 24.25 -8.43
CA ASN A 119 -23.61 23.88 -8.08
C ASN A 119 -24.37 24.96 -7.31
N LYS A 120 -23.67 25.64 -6.36
CA LYS A 120 -24.33 26.62 -5.48
C LYS A 120 -24.28 28.03 -6.05
N VAL A 121 -23.19 28.37 -6.75
CA VAL A 121 -23.01 29.72 -7.30
C VAL A 121 -23.50 29.80 -8.72
N LEU A 122 -22.86 29.11 -9.67
CA LEU A 122 -23.21 29.22 -11.09
C LEU A 122 -24.61 28.65 -11.39
N ALA A 123 -24.90 27.42 -10.98
CA ALA A 123 -26.23 26.84 -11.17
C ALA A 123 -27.31 27.51 -10.32
N GLY A 124 -26.94 28.10 -9.19
CA GLY A 124 -27.83 28.90 -8.34
C GLY A 124 -28.08 30.33 -8.84
N GLY A 125 -27.41 30.74 -9.93
CA GLY A 125 -27.57 32.09 -10.49
C GLY A 125 -27.04 33.23 -9.60
N LEU A 126 -26.11 32.89 -8.67
CA LEU A 126 -25.50 33.88 -7.77
C LEU A 126 -24.35 34.60 -8.47
N ASP A 127 -24.19 35.90 -8.16
CA ASP A 127 -23.04 36.67 -8.62
C ASP A 127 -21.81 36.39 -7.75
N PRO A 128 -20.76 35.74 -8.30
CA PRO A 128 -19.55 35.43 -7.53
C PRO A 128 -18.83 36.67 -6.99
N GLY A 129 -19.03 37.83 -7.64
CA GLY A 129 -18.41 39.09 -7.24
C GLY A 129 -19.09 39.75 -6.03
N ASN A 130 -20.29 39.30 -5.69
CA ASN A 130 -21.09 39.86 -4.57
C ASN A 130 -21.50 38.78 -3.55
N THR A 131 -21.12 37.50 -3.78
CA THR A 131 -21.44 36.37 -2.89
C THR A 131 -20.26 36.11 -1.95
N LYS A 132 -20.50 36.09 -0.63
CA LYS A 132 -19.51 35.65 0.36
C LYS A 132 -19.38 34.15 0.36
N VAL A 133 -18.18 33.65 0.61
CA VAL A 133 -17.92 32.18 0.68
C VAL A 133 -18.72 31.54 1.82
N SER A 134 -18.98 32.23 2.91
CA SER A 134 -19.82 31.76 4.03
C SER A 134 -21.24 31.39 3.64
N ASP A 135 -21.78 31.98 2.57
CA ASP A 135 -23.16 31.76 2.12
C ASP A 135 -23.27 30.44 1.29
N VAL A 136 -22.17 30.02 0.70
CA VAL A 136 -22.13 28.86 -0.24
C VAL A 136 -21.19 27.76 0.18
N MET A 137 -20.35 27.96 1.20
CA MET A 137 -19.47 26.90 1.71
C MET A 137 -20.25 25.73 2.29
N THR A 138 -19.61 24.60 2.46
CA THR A 138 -20.09 23.53 3.33
C THR A 138 -19.62 23.82 4.74
N LYS A 139 -20.57 24.13 5.63
CA LYS A 139 -20.31 24.41 7.04
C LYS A 139 -20.02 23.10 7.79
N ASP A 140 -19.22 23.18 8.85
CA ASP A 140 -18.85 22.05 9.71
C ASP A 140 -18.47 20.80 8.88
N PRO A 141 -17.43 20.91 8.03
CA PRO A 141 -17.08 19.83 7.12
C PRO A 141 -16.66 18.59 7.89
N TYR A 142 -16.96 17.42 7.31
CA TYR A 142 -16.47 16.17 7.85
C TYR A 142 -14.95 16.15 7.84
N CYS A 143 -14.35 15.99 9.01
CA CYS A 143 -12.89 15.93 9.19
C CYS A 143 -12.46 14.52 9.56
N ILE A 144 -11.23 14.18 9.20
CA ILE A 144 -10.61 12.90 9.53
C ILE A 144 -9.33 13.12 10.35
N ASN A 145 -8.95 12.09 11.09
CA ASN A 145 -7.76 12.10 11.92
C ASN A 145 -6.52 11.71 11.07
N PRO A 146 -5.32 12.21 11.35
CA PRO A 146 -4.08 11.85 10.67
C PRO A 146 -3.74 10.35 10.75
N THR A 147 -4.27 9.62 11.73
CA THR A 147 -4.13 8.16 11.85
C THR A 147 -5.13 7.36 11.01
N THR A 148 -6.13 8.02 10.40
CA THR A 148 -7.05 7.38 9.44
C THR A 148 -6.25 6.75 8.30
N THR A 149 -6.62 5.53 7.90
CA THR A 149 -5.91 4.85 6.81
C THR A 149 -6.34 5.38 5.44
N VAL A 150 -5.47 5.22 4.44
CA VAL A 150 -5.78 5.54 3.04
C VAL A 150 -7.04 4.82 2.57
N GLY A 151 -7.20 3.54 2.93
CA GLY A 151 -8.37 2.75 2.58
C GLY A 151 -9.66 3.31 3.18
N ASP A 152 -9.64 3.69 4.46
CA ASP A 152 -10.79 4.29 5.14
C ASP A 152 -11.14 5.66 4.57
N ALA A 153 -10.13 6.49 4.27
CA ALA A 153 -10.34 7.78 3.62
C ALA A 153 -10.96 7.63 2.22
N MET A 154 -10.46 6.68 1.40
CA MET A 154 -11.05 6.36 0.08
C MET A 154 -12.49 5.87 0.20
N LYS A 155 -12.78 5.01 1.18
CA LYS A 155 -14.14 4.54 1.45
C LYS A 155 -15.06 5.71 1.77
N LEU A 156 -14.67 6.59 2.70
CA LEU A 156 -15.44 7.80 3.05
C LEU A 156 -15.70 8.69 1.83
N ILE A 157 -14.68 8.95 1.03
CA ILE A 157 -14.77 9.75 -0.20
C ILE A 157 -15.81 9.14 -1.16
N THR A 158 -15.77 7.82 -1.34
CA THR A 158 -16.66 7.11 -2.27
C THR A 158 -18.10 7.05 -1.75
N GLU A 159 -18.30 6.64 -0.50
CA GLU A 159 -19.64 6.47 0.10
C GLU A 159 -20.35 7.80 0.31
N ARG A 160 -19.64 8.81 0.78
CA ARG A 160 -20.19 10.16 1.06
C ARG A 160 -20.12 11.08 -0.12
N ARG A 161 -19.51 10.67 -1.23
CA ARG A 161 -19.26 11.50 -2.42
C ARG A 161 -18.50 12.79 -2.13
N PHE A 162 -17.64 12.75 -1.13
CA PHE A 162 -16.71 13.84 -0.86
C PHE A 162 -15.62 13.85 -1.93
N ARG A 163 -15.04 15.02 -2.21
CA ARG A 163 -13.86 15.15 -3.09
C ARG A 163 -12.63 15.54 -2.30
N HIS A 164 -12.83 16.21 -1.19
CA HIS A 164 -11.78 16.72 -0.32
C HIS A 164 -12.17 16.45 1.13
N LEU A 165 -11.21 16.06 1.94
CA LEU A 165 -11.37 15.81 3.36
C LEU A 165 -10.29 16.56 4.12
N PRO A 166 -10.67 17.49 5.02
CA PRO A 166 -9.73 18.09 5.95
C PRO A 166 -9.22 17.06 6.94
N ILE A 167 -7.90 17.03 7.15
CA ILE A 167 -7.24 16.24 8.18
C ILE A 167 -7.02 17.17 9.36
N VAL A 168 -7.60 16.81 10.50
CA VAL A 168 -7.57 17.66 11.70
C VAL A 168 -7.03 16.86 12.88
N ASP A 169 -6.13 17.49 13.62
CA ASP A 169 -5.64 16.97 14.90
C ASP A 169 -5.70 18.08 15.96
N ASN A 170 -6.29 17.76 17.12
CA ASN A 170 -6.43 18.70 18.25
C ASN A 170 -6.99 20.09 17.84
N GLY A 171 -7.97 20.09 16.92
CA GLY A 171 -8.60 21.33 16.41
C GLY A 171 -7.78 22.10 15.36
N LYS A 172 -6.58 21.63 15.02
CA LYS A 172 -5.73 22.23 14.00
C LYS A 172 -5.88 21.47 12.68
N VAL A 173 -6.13 22.17 11.58
CA VAL A 173 -6.08 21.59 10.24
C VAL A 173 -4.60 21.31 9.88
N LEU A 174 -4.28 20.06 9.57
CA LEU A 174 -2.94 19.64 9.19
C LEU A 174 -2.77 19.58 7.66
N ALA A 175 -3.79 19.14 6.95
CA ALA A 175 -3.80 19.01 5.50
C ALA A 175 -5.22 18.93 4.96
N VAL A 176 -5.35 19.00 3.65
CA VAL A 176 -6.57 18.62 2.90
C VAL A 176 -6.19 17.55 1.92
N VAL A 177 -6.82 16.39 2.00
CA VAL A 177 -6.59 15.28 1.08
C VAL A 177 -7.73 15.19 0.07
N SER A 178 -7.40 15.01 -1.19
CA SER A 178 -8.37 14.80 -2.26
C SER A 178 -8.41 13.33 -2.71
N SER A 179 -9.48 12.97 -3.42
CA SER A 179 -9.56 11.66 -4.11
C SER A 179 -8.39 11.45 -5.07
N GLY A 180 -7.94 12.51 -5.75
CA GLY A 180 -6.78 12.46 -6.65
C GLY A 180 -5.49 12.13 -5.93
N ASP A 181 -5.23 12.78 -4.77
CA ASP A 181 -4.04 12.52 -3.95
C ASP A 181 -3.97 11.06 -3.50
N LEU A 182 -5.10 10.53 -2.99
CA LEU A 182 -5.17 9.13 -2.53
C LEU A 182 -5.00 8.15 -3.69
N THR A 183 -5.63 8.42 -4.83
CA THR A 183 -5.50 7.56 -6.03
C THR A 183 -4.07 7.59 -6.53
N HIS A 184 -3.47 8.77 -6.67
CA HIS A 184 -2.08 8.91 -7.10
C HIS A 184 -1.13 8.10 -6.20
N TRP A 185 -1.28 8.24 -4.88
CA TRP A 185 -0.46 7.53 -3.91
C TRP A 185 -0.62 6.00 -4.00
N LEU A 186 -1.86 5.50 -4.21
CA LEU A 186 -2.12 4.06 -4.35
C LEU A 186 -1.52 3.46 -5.62
N VAL A 187 -1.49 4.23 -6.72
CA VAL A 187 -1.08 3.75 -8.05
C VAL A 187 0.41 3.94 -8.32
N GLN A 188 1.06 4.86 -7.61
CA GLN A 188 2.44 5.28 -7.88
C GLN A 188 3.45 4.11 -7.93
N ASP A 189 3.33 3.08 -7.09
CA ASP A 189 4.22 1.92 -7.11
C ASP A 189 3.94 0.97 -8.27
N GLN A 190 2.67 0.85 -8.68
CA GLN A 190 2.32 -0.04 -9.80
C GLN A 190 2.95 0.44 -11.11
N ILE A 191 3.05 1.76 -11.28
CA ILE A 191 3.72 2.36 -12.43
C ILE A 191 5.23 2.06 -12.40
N GLY A 192 5.86 2.15 -11.23
CA GLY A 192 7.27 1.82 -11.04
C GLY A 192 7.60 0.34 -11.35
N GLU A 193 6.76 -0.58 -10.87
CA GLU A 193 6.92 -2.02 -11.16
C GLU A 193 6.78 -2.35 -12.65
N VAL A 194 5.81 -1.73 -13.32
CA VAL A 194 5.63 -1.91 -14.77
C VAL A 194 6.82 -1.36 -15.54
N GLN A 195 7.37 -0.21 -15.16
CA GLN A 195 8.56 0.35 -15.79
C GLN A 195 9.78 -0.56 -15.61
N GLU A 196 10.00 -1.10 -14.42
CA GLU A 196 11.10 -2.03 -14.15
C GLU A 196 10.98 -3.32 -14.98
N LEU A 197 9.76 -3.88 -15.08
CA LEU A 197 9.49 -5.05 -15.93
C LEU A 197 9.72 -4.77 -17.41
N VAL A 198 9.31 -3.59 -17.91
CA VAL A 198 9.54 -3.18 -19.29
C VAL A 198 11.04 -3.00 -19.58
N GLU A 199 11.78 -2.42 -18.64
CA GLU A 199 13.25 -2.28 -18.79
C GLU A 199 13.96 -3.62 -18.78
N LEU A 200 13.53 -4.57 -17.92
CA LEU A 200 14.09 -5.93 -17.88
C LEU A 200 13.80 -6.67 -19.19
N ALA A 201 12.58 -6.56 -19.71
CA ALA A 201 12.19 -7.16 -20.99
C ALA A 201 12.94 -6.54 -22.19
N ALA A 202 13.30 -5.24 -22.13
CA ALA A 202 14.04 -4.57 -23.19
C ALA A 202 15.55 -4.90 -23.18
N ARG A 203 16.07 -5.47 -22.09
CA ARG A 203 17.48 -5.89 -21.95
C ARG A 203 17.71 -7.37 -22.27
N SER A 204 16.65 -8.14 -22.44
CA SER A 204 16.67 -9.58 -22.82
C SER A 204 16.59 -9.74 -24.34
#